data_448d08459f93574b9c8e72185d781421
#
_entry.id   448d08459f93574b9c8e72185d781421
#
_cell.length_a   1.000
_cell.length_b   1.000
_cell.length_c   1.000
_cell.angle_alpha   90.00
_cell.angle_beta   90.00
_cell.angle_gamma   90.00
#
_symmetry.space_group_name_H-M   'P 1'
#
loop_
_entity.id
_entity.type
_entity.pdbx_description
1 polymer ?
#
loop_
_entity_poly.entity_id
_entity_poly.type
_entity_poly.pdbx_seq_one_letter_code
_entity_poly.pdbx_strand_id
1 'polypeptide(L)'
;MKKTFLLLLCLLSVLVAHGQELAPPTQEWCEWAFRQLPDHRDISEVDAKAFSVDFHTLLKIAFAINDWEIEKDPGYIGSGEFLAYWYAGNGDSPLSFRGHSIQYKVGKVKDGKTSVEITISIPERPPYEPVNLRFTMYLVYENESWRIDDWFNWDYKERGFEGSMREDCRRYILGYANQIPERQ
;
A
#
# COMPACT_ATOMS: atom_id res chain seq x y z
N MET A 1 -9.49 -53.10 14.48
CA MET A 1 -8.46 -52.60 13.54
C MET A 1 -8.89 -51.42 12.67
N LYS A 2 -10.12 -51.37 12.09
CA LYS A 2 -10.56 -50.26 11.21
C LYS A 2 -10.67 -48.88 11.92
N LYS A 3 -11.06 -48.84 13.20
CA LYS A 3 -11.22 -47.58 13.96
C LYS A 3 -9.88 -46.92 14.33
N THR A 4 -8.84 -47.73 14.59
CA THR A 4 -7.49 -47.22 14.92
C THR A 4 -6.79 -46.60 13.69
N PHE A 5 -7.06 -47.13 12.49
CA PHE A 5 -6.49 -46.63 11.25
C PHE A 5 -7.09 -45.27 10.86
N LEU A 6 -8.40 -45.09 11.10
CA LEU A 6 -9.08 -43.82 10.84
C LEU A 6 -8.58 -42.69 11.75
N LEU A 7 -8.31 -43.00 13.04
CA LEU A 7 -7.76 -42.03 13.99
C LEU A 7 -6.33 -41.63 13.63
N LEU A 8 -5.52 -42.56 13.12
CA LEU A 8 -4.16 -42.27 12.66
C LEU A 8 -4.15 -41.39 11.40
N LEU A 9 -5.10 -41.59 10.48
CA LEU A 9 -5.25 -40.75 9.30
C LEU A 9 -5.69 -39.32 9.66
N CYS A 10 -6.61 -39.17 10.63
CA CYS A 10 -7.03 -37.87 11.12
C CYS A 10 -5.89 -37.14 11.87
N LEU A 11 -5.07 -37.85 12.64
CA LEU A 11 -3.89 -37.27 13.29
C LEU A 11 -2.81 -36.87 12.29
N LEU A 12 -2.58 -37.65 11.24
CA LEU A 12 -1.66 -37.28 10.15
C LEU A 12 -2.16 -36.08 9.35
N SER A 13 -3.45 -35.94 9.09
CA SER A 13 -4.01 -34.76 8.40
C SER A 13 -3.92 -33.50 9.26
N VAL A 14 -4.03 -33.61 10.60
CA VAL A 14 -3.83 -32.47 11.52
C VAL A 14 -2.35 -32.08 11.63
N LEU A 15 -1.42 -33.06 11.54
CA LEU A 15 0.02 -32.79 11.57
C LEU A 15 0.53 -32.17 10.23
N VAL A 16 -0.09 -32.48 9.11
CA VAL A 16 0.25 -31.86 7.80
C VAL A 16 -0.33 -30.44 7.67
N ALA A 17 -1.37 -30.10 8.45
CA ALA A 17 -1.91 -28.74 8.51
C ALA A 17 -1.06 -27.76 9.36
N HIS A 18 0.02 -28.22 10.01
CA HIS A 18 0.95 -27.37 10.73
C HIS A 18 2.04 -26.83 9.79
N GLY A 19 1.70 -25.71 9.14
CA GLY A 19 2.67 -24.67 8.89
C GLY A 19 3.63 -24.93 7.73
N GLN A 20 3.14 -24.94 6.52
CA GLN A 20 4.01 -24.42 5.46
C GLN A 20 4.25 -22.94 5.78
N GLU A 21 5.44 -22.64 6.31
CA GLU A 21 5.84 -21.27 6.60
C GLU A 21 5.77 -20.50 5.27
N LEU A 22 4.90 -19.50 5.23
CA LEU A 22 4.66 -18.74 4.02
C LEU A 22 5.96 -18.02 3.61
N ALA A 23 6.41 -18.26 2.38
CA ALA A 23 7.60 -17.61 1.87
C ALA A 23 7.42 -16.07 1.81
N PRO A 24 8.41 -15.29 2.22
CA PRO A 24 8.36 -13.83 2.10
C PRO A 24 8.27 -13.39 0.63
N PRO A 25 7.78 -12.18 0.35
CA PRO A 25 7.82 -11.64 -1.01
C PRO A 25 9.25 -11.55 -1.52
N THR A 26 9.44 -11.85 -2.80
CA THR A 26 10.76 -11.72 -3.45
C THR A 26 11.10 -10.25 -3.70
N GLN A 27 12.38 -9.93 -3.88
CA GLN A 27 12.79 -8.58 -4.26
C GLN A 27 12.13 -8.13 -5.56
N GLU A 28 12.07 -8.99 -6.57
CA GLU A 28 11.41 -8.69 -7.86
C GLU A 28 9.93 -8.34 -7.66
N TRP A 29 9.24 -9.06 -6.77
CA TRP A 29 7.86 -8.74 -6.42
C TRP A 29 7.77 -7.36 -5.74
N CYS A 30 8.66 -7.06 -4.79
CA CYS A 30 8.68 -5.76 -4.11
C CYS A 30 8.90 -4.61 -5.09
N GLU A 31 9.84 -4.77 -6.04
CA GLU A 31 10.11 -3.79 -7.10
C GLU A 31 8.92 -3.58 -8.02
N TRP A 32 8.27 -4.68 -8.43
CA TRP A 32 7.05 -4.61 -9.23
C TRP A 32 5.92 -3.92 -8.48
N ALA A 33 5.66 -4.32 -7.23
CA ALA A 33 4.60 -3.78 -6.39
C ALA A 33 4.79 -2.28 -6.11
N PHE A 34 6.04 -1.86 -5.83
CA PHE A 34 6.37 -0.45 -5.64
C PHE A 34 6.02 0.41 -6.87
N ARG A 35 6.21 -0.14 -8.09
CA ARG A 35 5.86 0.55 -9.34
C ARG A 35 4.35 0.64 -9.59
N GLN A 36 3.53 -0.12 -8.86
CA GLN A 36 2.07 -0.06 -8.96
C GLN A 36 1.45 1.02 -8.07
N LEU A 37 2.24 1.65 -7.21
CA LEU A 37 1.72 2.76 -6.41
C LEU A 37 1.30 3.90 -7.34
N PRO A 38 0.10 4.46 -7.14
CA PRO A 38 -0.43 5.52 -7.99
C PRO A 38 0.48 6.75 -7.94
N ASP A 39 0.75 7.28 -9.08
CA ASP A 39 1.67 8.35 -9.36
C ASP A 39 0.94 9.42 -10.18
N HIS A 40 0.15 10.28 -9.58
CA HIS A 40 -0.72 11.23 -10.28
C HIS A 40 -1.57 10.60 -11.40
N ARG A 41 -1.62 9.27 -11.44
CA ARG A 41 -2.35 8.49 -12.43
C ARG A 41 -3.71 8.10 -11.87
N ASP A 42 -4.62 7.86 -12.79
CA ASP A 42 -5.88 7.24 -12.46
C ASP A 42 -5.62 5.88 -11.80
N ILE A 43 -6.31 5.61 -10.69
CA ILE A 43 -6.25 4.30 -9.99
C ILE A 43 -6.60 3.14 -10.94
N SER A 44 -7.31 3.38 -12.05
CA SER A 44 -7.60 2.38 -13.07
C SER A 44 -6.36 1.94 -13.88
N GLU A 45 -5.29 2.73 -13.88
CA GLU A 45 -4.04 2.42 -14.59
C GLU A 45 -3.10 1.51 -13.80
N VAL A 46 -3.38 1.28 -12.50
CA VAL A 46 -2.56 0.40 -11.67
C VAL A 46 -3.06 -1.04 -11.72
N ASP A 47 -2.16 -2.00 -11.60
CA ASP A 47 -2.55 -3.41 -11.53
C ASP A 47 -3.22 -3.70 -10.18
N ALA A 48 -4.54 -3.91 -10.21
CA ALA A 48 -5.33 -4.26 -9.01
C ALA A 48 -4.77 -5.48 -8.26
N LYS A 49 -3.99 -6.34 -8.93
CA LYS A 49 -3.34 -7.50 -8.30
C LYS A 49 -2.22 -7.10 -7.34
N ALA A 50 -1.72 -5.88 -7.38
CA ALA A 50 -0.73 -5.41 -6.42
C ALA A 50 -1.32 -5.13 -5.04
N PHE A 51 -2.62 -4.88 -4.95
CA PHE A 51 -3.29 -4.42 -3.73
C PHE A 51 -4.21 -5.49 -3.14
N SER A 52 -4.40 -5.45 -1.81
CA SER A 52 -5.49 -6.19 -1.18
C SER A 52 -6.84 -5.70 -1.70
N VAL A 53 -7.82 -6.57 -1.73
CA VAL A 53 -9.17 -6.24 -2.24
C VAL A 53 -9.74 -5.04 -1.47
N ASP A 54 -9.61 -5.05 -0.15
CA ASP A 54 -10.11 -3.99 0.72
C ASP A 54 -9.39 -2.66 0.49
N PHE A 55 -8.06 -2.70 0.39
CA PHE A 55 -7.28 -1.47 0.20
C PHE A 55 -7.49 -0.88 -1.20
N HIS A 56 -7.52 -1.71 -2.23
CA HIS A 56 -7.83 -1.26 -3.60
C HIS A 56 -9.21 -0.63 -3.69
N THR A 57 -10.21 -1.21 -3.02
CA THR A 57 -11.58 -0.67 -2.98
C THR A 57 -11.60 0.70 -2.30
N LEU A 58 -10.91 0.82 -1.17
CA LEU A 58 -10.80 2.08 -0.43
C LEU A 58 -10.17 3.19 -1.29
N LEU A 59 -9.08 2.85 -2.00
CA LEU A 59 -8.42 3.77 -2.93
C LEU A 59 -9.34 4.24 -4.04
N LYS A 60 -10.04 3.30 -4.70
CA LYS A 60 -10.98 3.64 -5.77
C LYS A 60 -12.07 4.62 -5.30
N ILE A 61 -12.58 4.43 -4.08
CA ILE A 61 -13.58 5.34 -3.52
C ILE A 61 -12.95 6.73 -3.28
N ALA A 62 -11.77 6.79 -2.68
CA ALA A 62 -11.08 8.05 -2.41
C ALA A 62 -10.78 8.83 -3.70
N PHE A 63 -10.25 8.15 -4.72
CA PHE A 63 -9.98 8.75 -6.03
C PHE A 63 -11.26 9.23 -6.71
N ALA A 64 -12.33 8.43 -6.70
CA ALA A 64 -13.61 8.83 -7.30
C ALA A 64 -14.23 10.07 -6.63
N ILE A 65 -14.08 10.21 -5.31
CA ILE A 65 -14.52 11.43 -4.60
C ILE A 65 -13.65 12.62 -5.04
N ASN A 66 -12.35 12.45 -5.09
CA ASN A 66 -11.41 13.51 -5.49
C ASN A 66 -11.68 13.99 -6.92
N ASP A 67 -11.88 13.07 -7.86
CA ASP A 67 -12.20 13.40 -9.25
C ASP A 67 -13.53 14.15 -9.36
N TRP A 68 -14.54 13.73 -8.61
CA TRP A 68 -15.82 14.42 -8.57
C TRP A 68 -15.71 15.84 -7.98
N GLU A 69 -14.89 16.04 -6.92
CA GLU A 69 -14.63 17.38 -6.36
C GLU A 69 -13.98 18.30 -7.40
N ILE A 70 -12.97 17.80 -8.12
CA ILE A 70 -12.26 18.55 -9.17
C ILE A 70 -13.20 18.90 -10.34
N GLU A 71 -14.04 17.95 -10.78
CA GLU A 71 -15.04 18.22 -11.84
C GLU A 71 -16.03 19.30 -11.45
N LYS A 72 -16.44 19.32 -10.17
CA LYS A 72 -17.42 20.28 -9.65
C LYS A 72 -16.83 21.67 -9.48
N ASP A 73 -15.57 21.79 -9.14
CA ASP A 73 -14.85 23.04 -9.01
C ASP A 73 -13.43 22.92 -9.60
N PRO A 74 -13.25 23.18 -10.90
CA PRO A 74 -11.95 23.05 -11.57
C PRO A 74 -10.83 23.96 -11.03
N GLY A 75 -11.15 24.93 -10.17
CA GLY A 75 -10.18 25.77 -9.46
C GLY A 75 -9.75 25.20 -8.12
N TYR A 76 -10.38 24.10 -7.68
CA TYR A 76 -10.13 23.48 -6.40
C TYR A 76 -9.06 22.41 -6.49
N ILE A 77 -8.03 22.49 -5.66
CA ILE A 77 -6.93 21.50 -5.61
C ILE A 77 -7.37 20.24 -4.83
N GLY A 78 -8.65 20.06 -4.58
CA GLY A 78 -9.23 18.91 -3.91
C GLY A 78 -8.78 18.68 -2.46
N SER A 79 -9.68 18.25 -1.59
CA SER A 79 -9.33 17.81 -0.23
C SER A 79 -8.59 16.45 -0.23
N GLY A 80 -8.52 15.80 -1.39
CA GLY A 80 -7.73 14.61 -1.67
C GLY A 80 -6.28 14.87 -2.06
N GLU A 81 -5.74 16.08 -1.79
CA GLU A 81 -4.35 16.45 -2.10
C GLU A 81 -3.33 15.40 -1.60
N PHE A 82 -3.59 14.75 -0.47
CA PHE A 82 -2.74 13.69 0.05
C PHE A 82 -2.55 12.51 -0.94
N LEU A 83 -3.51 12.27 -1.83
CA LEU A 83 -3.42 11.25 -2.88
C LEU A 83 -2.31 11.54 -3.89
N ALA A 84 -1.91 12.81 -4.05
CA ALA A 84 -0.81 13.22 -4.91
C ALA A 84 0.57 13.04 -4.27
N TYR A 85 0.65 12.86 -2.95
CA TYR A 85 1.90 12.83 -2.18
C TYR A 85 2.25 11.45 -1.62
N TRP A 86 1.82 10.39 -2.29
CA TRP A 86 1.96 9.02 -1.79
C TRP A 86 3.38 8.59 -1.51
N TYR A 87 4.35 9.05 -2.28
CA TYR A 87 5.69 8.49 -2.21
C TYR A 87 6.82 9.48 -2.12
N ALA A 88 6.62 10.75 -2.32
CA ALA A 88 7.78 11.64 -2.29
C ALA A 88 7.57 12.96 -1.54
N GLY A 89 6.38 13.24 -1.05
CA GLY A 89 6.07 14.48 -0.35
C GLY A 89 6.24 15.76 -1.19
N ASN A 90 6.67 15.64 -2.45
CA ASN A 90 6.91 16.71 -3.41
C ASN A 90 6.35 16.41 -4.81
N GLY A 91 5.50 15.39 -4.92
CA GLY A 91 4.87 15.03 -6.18
C GLY A 91 5.75 14.26 -7.16
N ASP A 92 6.92 13.80 -6.74
CA ASP A 92 7.77 12.97 -7.57
C ASP A 92 7.23 11.54 -7.68
N SER A 93 7.19 11.03 -8.87
CA SER A 93 6.73 9.69 -9.23
C SER A 93 7.77 8.61 -8.91
N PRO A 94 7.39 7.36 -8.59
CA PRO A 94 8.32 6.24 -8.60
C PRO A 94 9.11 6.11 -9.91
N LEU A 95 8.56 6.59 -11.01
CA LEU A 95 9.25 6.63 -12.29
C LEU A 95 10.34 7.71 -12.34
N SER A 96 10.21 8.80 -11.57
CA SER A 96 11.25 9.84 -11.44
C SER A 96 12.45 9.39 -10.60
N PHE A 97 12.30 8.31 -9.83
CA PHE A 97 13.42 7.69 -9.09
C PHE A 97 14.30 6.76 -9.94
N ARG A 98 14.12 6.74 -11.26
CA ARG A 98 15.03 6.00 -12.15
C ARG A 98 16.46 6.51 -11.99
N GLY A 99 17.37 5.58 -11.68
CA GLY A 99 18.78 5.89 -11.42
C GLY A 99 19.13 6.25 -9.99
N HIS A 100 18.16 6.31 -9.08
CA HIS A 100 18.41 6.37 -7.64
C HIS A 100 18.60 4.98 -7.05
N SER A 101 19.32 4.89 -5.94
CA SER A 101 19.47 3.63 -5.21
C SER A 101 18.18 3.39 -4.40
N ILE A 102 17.51 2.27 -4.68
CA ILE A 102 16.32 1.83 -3.94
C ILE A 102 16.68 0.52 -3.23
N GLN A 103 16.47 0.49 -1.93
CA GLN A 103 16.69 -0.68 -1.08
C GLN A 103 15.36 -1.17 -0.53
N TYR A 104 15.19 -2.49 -0.55
CA TYR A 104 14.01 -3.19 -0.01
C TYR A 104 14.45 -4.12 1.12
N LYS A 105 13.83 -3.99 2.29
CA LYS A 105 14.07 -4.86 3.43
C LYS A 105 12.78 -5.50 3.88
N VAL A 106 12.64 -6.78 3.58
CA VAL A 106 11.46 -7.56 3.94
C VAL A 106 11.51 -7.94 5.42
N GLY A 107 10.41 -7.68 6.12
CA GLY A 107 10.22 -8.06 7.53
C GLY A 107 9.89 -9.54 7.71
N LYS A 108 9.68 -9.95 8.95
CA LYS A 108 9.27 -11.31 9.26
C LYS A 108 7.82 -11.55 8.82
N VAL A 109 7.59 -12.71 8.21
CA VAL A 109 6.24 -13.18 7.91
C VAL A 109 5.59 -13.70 9.19
N LYS A 110 4.39 -13.25 9.48
CA LYS A 110 3.57 -13.71 10.61
C LYS A 110 2.10 -13.64 10.22
N ASP A 111 1.38 -14.75 10.40
CA ASP A 111 -0.08 -14.83 10.19
C ASP A 111 -0.52 -14.29 8.81
N GLY A 112 0.25 -14.61 7.76
CA GLY A 112 -0.03 -14.14 6.39
C GLY A 112 0.20 -12.65 6.17
N LYS A 113 0.96 -11.99 7.05
CA LYS A 113 1.31 -10.56 6.96
C LYS A 113 2.81 -10.35 7.05
N THR A 114 3.29 -9.29 6.40
CA THR A 114 4.66 -8.82 6.52
C THR A 114 4.72 -7.33 6.19
N SER A 115 5.89 -6.73 6.30
CA SER A 115 6.17 -5.38 5.83
C SER A 115 7.43 -5.35 4.98
N VAL A 116 7.53 -4.37 4.09
CA VAL A 116 8.73 -4.08 3.32
C VAL A 116 9.12 -2.64 3.59
N GLU A 117 10.25 -2.45 4.26
CA GLU A 117 10.87 -1.14 4.39
C GLU A 117 11.56 -0.78 3.08
N ILE A 118 11.31 0.42 2.56
CA ILE A 118 11.88 0.93 1.32
C ILE A 118 12.64 2.21 1.65
N THR A 119 13.89 2.26 1.23
CA THR A 119 14.72 3.46 1.32
C THR A 119 15.15 3.87 -0.07
N ILE A 120 14.87 5.12 -0.44
CA ILE A 120 15.29 5.71 -1.71
C ILE A 120 16.37 6.74 -1.39
N SER A 121 17.59 6.49 -1.85
CA SER A 121 18.71 7.40 -1.66
C SER A 121 18.85 8.30 -2.89
N ILE A 122 18.59 9.59 -2.69
CA ILE A 122 18.73 10.64 -3.69
C ILE A 122 20.09 11.32 -3.43
N PRO A 123 21.05 11.25 -4.39
CA PRO A 123 22.35 11.85 -4.20
C PRO A 123 22.27 13.38 -4.17
N GLU A 124 23.28 13.97 -3.58
CA GLU A 124 23.47 15.44 -3.61
C GLU A 124 23.42 15.98 -5.05
N ARG A 125 22.67 17.03 -5.24
CA ARG A 125 22.63 17.83 -6.48
C ARG A 125 22.61 19.31 -6.09
N PRO A 126 23.76 19.99 -6.13
CA PRO A 126 23.79 21.38 -5.72
C PRO A 126 22.69 22.22 -6.39
N PRO A 127 21.94 23.04 -5.63
CA PRO A 127 22.15 23.40 -4.21
C PRO A 127 21.50 22.46 -3.19
N TYR A 128 20.99 21.30 -3.59
CA TYR A 128 20.22 20.37 -2.74
C TYR A 128 21.14 19.35 -2.09
N GLU A 129 20.96 19.16 -0.78
CA GLU A 129 21.62 18.13 0.00
C GLU A 129 21.09 16.73 -0.37
N PRO A 130 21.89 15.66 -0.11
CA PRO A 130 21.42 14.30 -0.30
C PRO A 130 20.24 13.97 0.63
N VAL A 131 19.26 13.26 0.12
CA VAL A 131 18.03 12.91 0.85
C VAL A 131 17.81 11.40 0.82
N ASN A 132 17.36 10.83 1.94
CA ASN A 132 16.86 9.46 2.02
C ASN A 132 15.36 9.50 2.32
N LEU A 133 14.54 9.09 1.37
CA LEU A 133 13.10 8.92 1.57
C LEU A 133 12.83 7.52 2.12
N ARG A 134 11.93 7.42 3.08
CA ARG A 134 11.60 6.16 3.76
C ARG A 134 10.12 5.86 3.67
N PHE A 135 9.84 4.63 3.28
CA PHE A 135 8.49 4.12 3.15
C PHE A 135 8.36 2.72 3.77
N THR A 136 7.14 2.32 4.08
CA THR A 136 6.82 0.95 4.44
C THR A 136 5.58 0.49 3.69
N MET A 137 5.71 -0.58 2.90
CA MET A 137 4.56 -1.32 2.40
C MET A 137 4.15 -2.35 3.45
N TYR A 138 2.91 -2.32 3.92
CA TYR A 138 2.31 -3.38 4.71
C TYR A 138 1.61 -4.35 3.78
N LEU A 139 1.94 -5.63 3.91
CA LEU A 139 1.51 -6.67 2.99
C LEU A 139 0.65 -7.70 3.69
N VAL A 140 -0.32 -8.22 2.95
CA VAL A 140 -1.13 -9.37 3.32
C VAL A 140 -1.04 -10.43 2.22
N TYR A 141 -1.06 -11.70 2.62
CA TYR A 141 -1.12 -12.81 1.67
C TYR A 141 -2.58 -13.22 1.46
N GLU A 142 -3.09 -12.94 0.27
CA GLU A 142 -4.44 -13.29 -0.13
C GLU A 142 -4.48 -13.75 -1.60
N ASN A 143 -5.39 -14.66 -1.92
CA ASN A 143 -5.52 -15.22 -3.27
C ASN A 143 -4.18 -15.73 -3.83
N GLU A 144 -3.43 -16.48 -3.01
CA GLU A 144 -2.15 -17.11 -3.35
C GLU A 144 -1.03 -16.13 -3.74
N SER A 145 -1.14 -14.86 -3.34
CA SER A 145 -0.14 -13.83 -3.66
C SER A 145 0.00 -12.80 -2.53
N TRP A 146 1.16 -12.18 -2.43
CA TRP A 146 1.33 -11.00 -1.63
C TRP A 146 0.58 -9.82 -2.23
N ARG A 147 0.01 -8.94 -1.37
CA ARG A 147 -0.75 -7.76 -1.75
C ARG A 147 -0.40 -6.59 -0.83
N ILE A 148 -0.32 -5.39 -1.38
CA ILE A 148 -0.19 -4.16 -0.58
C ILE A 148 -1.52 -3.93 0.12
N ASP A 149 -1.48 -3.89 1.46
CA ASP A 149 -2.65 -3.64 2.31
C ASP A 149 -2.66 -2.24 2.93
N ASP A 150 -1.49 -1.62 3.02
CA ASP A 150 -1.31 -0.22 3.37
C ASP A 150 0.05 0.28 2.87
N TRP A 151 0.15 1.59 2.77
CA TRP A 151 1.37 2.30 2.44
C TRP A 151 1.64 3.37 3.47
N PHE A 152 2.84 3.41 4.02
CA PHE A 152 3.24 4.38 5.02
C PHE A 152 4.40 5.24 4.52
N ASN A 153 4.21 6.55 4.54
CA ASN A 153 5.24 7.53 4.19
C ASN A 153 5.79 8.17 5.47
N TRP A 154 7.04 7.86 5.81
CA TRP A 154 7.70 8.34 7.02
C TRP A 154 7.99 9.84 6.96
N ASP A 155 8.34 10.37 5.79
CA ASP A 155 8.60 11.80 5.63
C ASP A 155 7.30 12.62 5.81
N TYR A 156 6.18 12.05 5.41
CA TYR A 156 4.85 12.63 5.62
C TYR A 156 4.49 12.65 7.11
N LYS A 157 4.81 11.57 7.82
CA LYS A 157 4.65 11.48 9.28
C LYS A 157 5.48 12.52 10.01
N GLU A 158 6.73 12.73 9.60
CA GLU A 158 7.63 13.73 10.19
C GLU A 158 7.13 15.17 9.98
N ARG A 159 6.31 15.42 8.95
CA ARG A 159 5.64 16.71 8.70
C ARG A 159 4.33 16.90 9.46
N GLY A 160 3.93 15.92 10.30
CA GLY A 160 2.74 16.01 11.14
C GLY A 160 1.48 15.37 10.56
N PHE A 161 1.57 14.68 9.42
CA PHE A 161 0.47 13.87 8.88
C PHE A 161 0.45 12.47 9.52
N GLU A 162 -0.60 11.69 9.29
CA GLU A 162 -0.69 10.34 9.86
C GLU A 162 0.30 9.37 9.21
N GLY A 163 0.61 9.55 7.96
CA GLY A 163 1.57 8.74 7.21
C GLY A 163 1.00 7.45 6.61
N SER A 164 -0.11 6.92 7.13
CA SER A 164 -0.81 5.75 6.59
C SER A 164 -1.80 6.18 5.51
N MET A 165 -1.62 5.67 4.30
CA MET A 165 -2.52 5.96 3.19
C MET A 165 -3.92 5.37 3.42
N ARG A 166 -4.00 4.19 4.01
CA ARG A 166 -5.28 3.57 4.36
C ARG A 166 -6.08 4.45 5.34
N GLU A 167 -5.42 4.99 6.34
CA GLU A 167 -6.08 5.84 7.33
C GLU A 167 -6.47 7.20 6.75
N ASP A 168 -5.62 7.79 5.93
CA ASP A 168 -5.92 9.05 5.24
C ASP A 168 -7.10 8.91 4.28
N CYS A 169 -7.16 7.82 3.50
CA CYS A 169 -8.33 7.51 2.65
C CYS A 169 -9.62 7.35 3.46
N ARG A 170 -9.58 6.62 4.57
CA ARG A 170 -10.76 6.45 5.44
C ARG A 170 -11.27 7.77 5.98
N ARG A 171 -10.36 8.60 6.48
CA ARG A 171 -10.69 9.92 7.03
C ARG A 171 -11.29 10.82 5.97
N TYR A 172 -10.72 10.84 4.77
CA TYR A 172 -11.21 11.60 3.64
C TYR A 172 -12.63 11.18 3.25
N ILE A 173 -12.87 9.88 3.07
CA ILE A 173 -14.19 9.34 2.72
C ILE A 173 -15.24 9.67 3.80
N LEU A 174 -14.89 9.50 5.08
CA LEU A 174 -15.78 9.83 6.19
C LEU A 174 -16.07 11.33 6.28
N GLY A 175 -15.05 12.17 6.07
CA GLY A 175 -15.21 13.62 6.02
C GLY A 175 -16.16 14.05 4.92
N TYR A 176 -16.05 13.43 3.75
CA TYR A 176 -16.95 13.67 2.63
C TYR A 176 -18.38 13.19 2.91
N ALA A 177 -18.54 11.98 3.45
CA ALA A 177 -19.86 11.43 3.78
C ALA A 177 -20.63 12.31 4.76
N ASN A 178 -19.97 12.94 5.71
CA ASN A 178 -20.57 13.85 6.68
C ASN A 178 -21.00 15.21 6.08
N GLN A 179 -20.56 15.52 4.86
CA GLN A 179 -20.96 16.75 4.15
C GLN A 179 -22.17 16.55 3.24
N ILE A 180 -22.57 15.29 3.00
CA ILE A 180 -23.77 14.99 2.21
C ILE A 180 -25.00 15.28 3.08
N PRO A 181 -25.86 16.27 2.71
CA PRO A 181 -27.10 16.52 3.46
C PRO A 181 -27.94 15.25 3.50
N GLU A 182 -28.46 14.90 4.66
CA GLU A 182 -29.50 13.87 4.74
C GLU A 182 -30.60 14.25 3.76
N ARG A 183 -30.85 13.41 2.76
CA ARG A 183 -31.97 13.60 1.85
C ARG A 183 -33.26 13.46 2.68
N GLN A 184 -33.85 14.61 3.02
CA GLN A 184 -35.17 14.68 3.60
C GLN A 184 -36.22 14.22 2.58
#